data_a6e64bbb67d5cd4c698aca18361438d7
#
_entry.id   a6e64bbb67d5cd4c698aca18361438d7
#
_cell.length_a   1.000
_cell.length_b   1.000
_cell.length_c   1.000
_cell.angle_alpha   90.00
_cell.angle_beta   90.00
_cell.angle_gamma   90.00
#
_symmetry.space_group_name_H-M   'P 1'
#
loop_
_entity.id
_entity.type
_entity.pdbx_description
1 polymer ?
#
loop_
_entity_poly.entity_id
_entity_poly.type
_entity_poly.pdbx_seq_one_letter_code
_entity_poly.pdbx_strand_id
1 'polypeptide(L)'
;GRLMEWISRVEEENNSDGTNLTEALYGHLMGSGSSDTHIRFLSLNQRSLVGGVSGDVGELDTSFLDSLIDKLYGGDRTAEYWDPCRSCTAMERCQIYRTASVFAPDTHPAMEDTIRRDEARKRLYEALQAVHMSGEVHITMRELRAALVYILFGVHRCSEYHDGDIIARP
;
A
#
# COMPACT_ATOMS: atom_id res chain seq x y z
N GLY A 1 14.15 -11.20 -20.64
CA GLY A 1 12.83 -11.54 -20.16
C GLY A 1 11.71 -10.95 -21.02
N ARG A 2 10.47 -11.16 -20.63
CA ARG A 2 9.26 -10.81 -21.41
C ARG A 2 9.17 -9.36 -21.89
N LEU A 3 9.74 -8.41 -21.14
CA LEU A 3 9.76 -7.00 -21.54
C LEU A 3 10.59 -6.76 -22.80
N MET A 4 11.76 -7.37 -22.87
CA MET A 4 12.65 -7.24 -24.02
C MET A 4 12.06 -7.90 -25.29
N GLU A 5 11.40 -9.04 -25.13
CA GLU A 5 10.68 -9.71 -26.24
C GLU A 5 9.51 -8.84 -26.74
N TRP A 6 8.81 -8.18 -25.82
CA TRP A 6 7.73 -7.26 -26.18
C TRP A 6 8.28 -6.02 -26.92
N ILE A 7 9.35 -5.41 -26.43
CA ILE A 7 9.98 -4.24 -27.05
C ILE A 7 10.46 -4.59 -28.47
N SER A 8 11.18 -5.73 -28.64
CA SER A 8 11.64 -6.15 -29.96
C SER A 8 10.50 -6.36 -30.95
N ARG A 9 9.35 -6.90 -30.49
CA ARG A 9 8.16 -7.07 -31.32
C ARG A 9 7.55 -5.74 -31.76
N VAL A 10 7.47 -4.77 -30.82
CA VAL A 10 6.95 -3.43 -31.11
C VAL A 10 7.86 -2.68 -32.08
N GLU A 11 9.18 -2.85 -31.99
CA GLU A 11 10.15 -2.28 -32.94
C GLU A 11 10.01 -2.89 -34.35
N GLU A 12 9.79 -4.20 -34.44
CA GLU A 12 9.55 -4.88 -35.71
C GLU A 12 8.25 -4.42 -36.41
N GLU A 13 7.20 -4.17 -35.63
CA GLU A 13 5.89 -3.72 -36.12
C GLU A 13 5.88 -2.23 -36.52
N ASN A 14 6.68 -1.37 -35.85
CA ASN A 14 6.66 0.08 -36.02
C ASN A 14 7.92 0.66 -36.70
N ASN A 15 8.54 -0.07 -37.58
CA ASN A 15 9.82 0.23 -38.28
C ASN A 15 9.88 1.57 -39.06
N SER A 16 8.94 2.49 -38.87
CA SER A 16 8.83 3.75 -39.62
C SER A 16 9.32 5.00 -38.91
N ASP A 17 9.58 4.97 -37.59
CA ASP A 17 9.76 6.20 -36.81
C ASP A 17 11.14 6.38 -36.17
N GLY A 18 12.11 5.50 -36.45
CA GLY A 18 13.53 5.71 -36.07
C GLY A 18 13.82 5.72 -34.56
N THR A 19 12.82 5.47 -33.71
CA THR A 19 12.98 5.47 -32.26
C THR A 19 13.39 4.08 -31.80
N ASN A 20 14.68 3.87 -31.52
CA ASN A 20 15.18 2.61 -30.99
C ASN A 20 14.88 2.50 -29.50
N LEU A 21 13.73 1.90 -29.15
CA LEU A 21 13.28 1.66 -27.79
C LEU A 21 14.28 0.82 -26.98
N THR A 22 14.90 -0.15 -27.62
CA THR A 22 15.91 -1.03 -27.00
C THR A 22 17.14 -0.22 -26.60
N GLU A 23 17.63 0.66 -27.48
CA GLU A 23 18.78 1.52 -27.20
C GLU A 23 18.48 2.52 -26.09
N ALA A 24 17.30 3.14 -26.13
CA ALA A 24 16.84 4.07 -25.09
C ALA A 24 16.75 3.37 -23.71
N LEU A 25 16.24 2.13 -23.67
CA LEU A 25 16.16 1.34 -22.43
C LEU A 25 17.56 0.96 -21.93
N TYR A 26 18.45 0.52 -22.79
CA TYR A 26 19.82 0.22 -22.41
C TYR A 26 20.57 1.45 -21.90
N GLY A 27 20.43 2.59 -22.58
CA GLY A 27 21.02 3.85 -22.13
C GLY A 27 20.54 4.25 -20.74
N HIS A 28 19.24 4.07 -20.46
CA HIS A 28 18.66 4.34 -19.14
C HIS A 28 19.19 3.39 -18.08
N LEU A 29 19.26 2.08 -18.35
CA LEU A 29 19.75 1.06 -17.42
C LEU A 29 21.24 1.23 -17.09
N MET A 30 22.04 1.69 -18.06
CA MET A 30 23.48 1.92 -17.89
C MET A 30 23.83 3.33 -17.38
N GLY A 31 22.84 4.17 -17.09
CA GLY A 31 23.05 5.53 -16.61
C GLY A 31 23.60 6.51 -17.66
N SER A 32 23.66 6.08 -18.94
CA SER A 32 24.16 6.86 -20.07
C SER A 32 23.05 7.51 -20.90
N GLY A 33 21.87 7.73 -20.28
CA GLY A 33 20.68 8.20 -20.97
C GLY A 33 20.93 9.46 -21.79
N SER A 34 20.70 9.36 -23.11
CA SER A 34 20.68 10.49 -24.03
C SER A 34 19.49 11.39 -23.69
N SER A 35 19.74 12.69 -23.56
CA SER A 35 18.72 13.70 -23.21
C SER A 35 17.69 13.96 -24.33
N ASP A 36 17.89 13.39 -25.51
CA ASP A 36 17.11 13.69 -26.71
C ASP A 36 15.98 12.70 -27.03
N THR A 37 15.73 11.71 -26.15
CA THR A 37 14.63 10.77 -26.38
C THR A 37 13.32 11.31 -25.78
N HIS A 38 12.25 11.31 -26.58
CA HIS A 38 10.88 11.58 -26.13
C HIS A 38 10.35 10.51 -25.17
N ILE A 39 11.13 9.47 -24.90
CA ILE A 39 10.79 8.32 -24.06
C ILE A 39 11.45 8.49 -22.71
N ARG A 40 10.64 8.44 -21.65
CA ARG A 40 11.11 8.42 -20.27
C ARG A 40 10.79 7.09 -19.63
N PHE A 41 11.81 6.42 -19.12
CA PHE A 41 11.62 5.20 -18.32
C PHE A 41 11.45 5.57 -16.84
N LEU A 42 10.35 5.14 -16.25
CA LEU A 42 10.09 5.27 -14.84
C LEU A 42 10.23 3.89 -14.18
N SER A 43 11.27 3.70 -13.38
CA SER A 43 11.40 2.47 -12.59
C SER A 43 10.49 2.55 -11.37
N LEU A 44 9.38 1.84 -11.39
CA LEU A 44 8.46 1.75 -10.25
C LEU A 44 9.08 1.04 -9.05
N ASN A 45 10.09 0.19 -9.28
CA ASN A 45 10.79 -0.52 -8.21
C ASN A 45 11.72 0.39 -7.38
N GLN A 46 12.08 1.56 -7.90
CA GLN A 46 12.91 2.52 -7.16
C GLN A 46 12.07 3.48 -6.30
N ARG A 47 10.75 3.47 -6.46
CA ARG A 47 9.87 4.31 -5.67
C ARG A 47 9.51 3.58 -4.38
N SER A 48 9.87 4.15 -3.24
CA SER A 48 9.43 3.63 -1.95
C SER A 48 7.90 3.70 -1.85
N LEU A 49 7.28 2.57 -1.53
CA LEU A 49 5.83 2.51 -1.26
C LEU A 49 5.50 2.86 0.20
N VAL A 50 6.52 2.94 1.05
CA VAL A 50 6.38 3.13 2.50
C VAL A 50 6.80 4.54 2.96
N GLY A 51 6.91 5.47 2.05
CA GLY A 51 7.21 6.86 2.32
C GLY A 51 8.16 7.43 1.27
N GLY A 52 7.78 8.52 0.66
CA GLY A 52 8.63 9.37 -0.15
C GLY A 52 9.25 10.45 0.72
N VAL A 53 10.31 11.09 0.22
CA VAL A 53 10.79 12.34 0.82
C VAL A 53 9.78 13.41 0.39
N SER A 54 9.08 14.01 1.34
CA SER A 54 8.28 15.20 1.11
C SER A 54 9.21 16.35 0.67
N GLY A 55 8.67 17.33 -0.04
CA GLY A 55 9.45 18.51 -0.44
C GLY A 55 10.05 19.30 0.73
N ASP A 56 9.54 19.08 1.95
CA ASP A 56 10.09 19.62 3.18
C ASP A 56 11.07 18.64 3.81
N VAL A 57 12.26 19.13 4.08
CA VAL A 57 13.38 18.34 4.62
C VAL A 57 12.99 17.77 6.00
N GLY A 58 12.78 16.46 6.04
CA GLY A 58 12.54 15.73 7.30
C GLY A 58 11.11 15.21 7.50
N GLU A 59 10.16 15.53 6.63
CA GLU A 59 8.82 14.95 6.67
C GLU A 59 8.66 13.82 5.64
N LEU A 60 8.04 12.74 6.10
CA LEU A 60 7.67 11.60 5.25
C LEU A 60 6.33 11.87 4.60
N ASP A 61 6.26 11.71 3.28
CA ASP A 61 4.97 11.68 2.58
C ASP A 61 4.27 10.35 2.86
N THR A 62 3.31 10.38 3.77
CA THR A 62 2.48 9.22 4.17
C THR A 62 1.16 9.13 3.42
N SER A 63 0.86 10.09 2.56
CA SER A 63 -0.45 10.23 1.88
C SER A 63 -0.89 8.97 1.15
N PHE A 64 0.06 8.26 0.56
CA PHE A 64 -0.20 6.99 -0.11
C PHE A 64 -0.62 5.89 0.88
N LEU A 65 0.06 5.77 2.03
CA LEU A 65 -0.27 4.78 3.05
C LEU A 65 -1.61 5.09 3.72
N ASP A 66 -1.89 6.35 3.99
CA ASP A 66 -3.19 6.80 4.50
C ASP A 66 -4.31 6.42 3.53
N SER A 67 -4.16 6.76 2.26
CA SER A 67 -5.12 6.40 1.21
C SER A 67 -5.30 4.89 1.08
N LEU A 68 -4.25 4.12 1.24
CA LEU A 68 -4.31 2.65 1.17
C LEU A 68 -5.07 2.08 2.37
N ILE A 69 -4.78 2.55 3.58
CA ILE A 69 -5.47 2.12 4.79
C ILE A 69 -6.96 2.50 4.71
N ASP A 70 -7.28 3.72 4.33
CA ASP A 70 -8.68 4.17 4.20
C ASP A 70 -9.46 3.31 3.20
N LYS A 71 -8.84 2.93 2.09
CA LYS A 71 -9.45 2.01 1.12
C LYS A 71 -9.64 0.59 1.66
N LEU A 72 -8.72 0.10 2.51
CA LEU A 72 -8.87 -1.20 3.16
C LEU A 72 -10.06 -1.22 4.13
N TYR A 73 -10.39 -0.09 4.76
CA TYR A 73 -11.57 0.06 5.61
C TYR A 73 -12.87 0.39 4.85
N GLY A 74 -12.84 0.45 3.53
CA GLY A 74 -14.02 0.62 2.67
C GLY A 74 -14.04 1.92 1.87
N GLY A 75 -13.14 2.87 2.13
CA GLY A 75 -13.10 4.17 1.45
C GLY A 75 -14.44 4.90 1.57
N ASP A 76 -15.00 5.34 0.46
CA ASP A 76 -16.29 6.06 0.41
C ASP A 76 -17.49 5.21 0.86
N ARG A 77 -17.33 3.89 0.92
CA ARG A 77 -18.35 2.92 1.34
C ARG A 77 -18.15 2.40 2.76
N THR A 78 -17.33 3.04 3.55
CA THR A 78 -17.01 2.62 4.93
C THR A 78 -18.28 2.41 5.75
N ALA A 79 -19.21 3.36 5.76
CA ALA A 79 -20.46 3.26 6.53
C ALA A 79 -21.29 2.03 6.12
N GLU A 80 -21.44 1.76 4.83
CA GLU A 80 -22.20 0.62 4.30
C GLU A 80 -21.64 -0.72 4.77
N TYR A 81 -20.32 -0.89 4.70
CA TYR A 81 -19.68 -2.15 5.07
C TYR A 81 -19.68 -2.41 6.58
N TRP A 82 -19.60 -1.36 7.39
CA TRP A 82 -19.44 -1.49 8.84
C TRP A 82 -20.73 -1.25 9.64
N ASP A 83 -21.80 -0.84 8.99
CA ASP A 83 -23.10 -0.64 9.66
C ASP A 83 -23.60 -1.91 10.40
N PRO A 84 -23.47 -3.14 9.85
CA PRO A 84 -23.84 -4.35 10.56
C PRO A 84 -23.07 -4.56 11.88
N CYS A 85 -21.87 -3.99 12.01
CA CYS A 85 -21.07 -4.14 13.22
C CYS A 85 -21.67 -3.38 14.43
N ARG A 86 -22.49 -2.34 14.21
CA ARG A 86 -23.13 -1.57 15.29
C ARG A 86 -24.08 -2.40 16.15
N SER A 87 -24.72 -3.40 15.56
CA SER A 87 -25.64 -4.33 16.23
C SER A 87 -25.02 -5.70 16.49
N CYS A 88 -23.72 -5.86 16.24
CA CYS A 88 -23.04 -7.12 16.35
C CYS A 88 -22.80 -7.52 17.80
N THR A 89 -23.27 -8.71 18.21
CA THR A 89 -23.09 -9.26 19.56
C THR A 89 -21.65 -9.57 19.91
N ALA A 90 -20.78 -9.73 18.91
CA ALA A 90 -19.36 -10.00 19.07
C ALA A 90 -18.49 -8.72 19.05
N MET A 91 -19.08 -7.53 18.91
CA MET A 91 -18.37 -6.28 18.67
C MET A 91 -17.25 -6.02 19.69
N GLU A 92 -17.53 -6.16 20.97
CA GLU A 92 -16.57 -5.88 22.05
C GLU A 92 -15.35 -6.80 22.04
N ARG A 93 -15.51 -8.05 21.59
CA ARG A 93 -14.43 -9.04 21.52
C ARG A 93 -13.84 -9.19 20.12
N CYS A 94 -14.42 -8.50 19.13
CA CYS A 94 -13.96 -8.58 17.74
C CYS A 94 -12.66 -7.80 17.54
N GLN A 95 -11.57 -8.51 17.27
CA GLN A 95 -10.27 -7.89 17.02
C GLN A 95 -10.31 -6.95 15.82
N ILE A 96 -11.05 -7.30 14.77
CA ILE A 96 -11.22 -6.49 13.57
C ILE A 96 -11.83 -5.13 13.92
N TYR A 97 -12.90 -5.12 14.73
CA TYR A 97 -13.55 -3.88 15.16
C TYR A 97 -12.65 -3.05 16.09
N ARG A 98 -11.96 -3.68 17.02
CA ARG A 98 -11.01 -3.03 17.93
C ARG A 98 -9.84 -2.39 17.18
N THR A 99 -9.34 -3.05 16.13
CA THR A 99 -8.28 -2.48 15.29
C THR A 99 -8.83 -1.32 14.45
N ALA A 100 -10.09 -1.41 14.00
CA ALA A 100 -10.74 -0.31 13.30
C ALA A 100 -10.87 0.95 14.17
N SER A 101 -11.14 0.82 15.47
CA SER A 101 -11.20 1.97 16.39
C SER A 101 -9.86 2.72 16.53
N VAL A 102 -8.76 2.11 16.05
CA VAL A 102 -7.41 2.70 16.13
C VAL A 102 -6.90 3.20 14.78
N PHE A 103 -7.24 2.51 13.68
CA PHE A 103 -6.62 2.77 12.37
C PHE A 103 -7.58 3.24 11.29
N ALA A 104 -8.88 3.10 11.48
CA ALA A 104 -9.85 3.44 10.45
C ALA A 104 -9.94 4.96 10.18
N PRO A 105 -10.51 5.38 9.04
CA PRO A 105 -10.76 6.79 8.75
C PRO A 105 -11.80 7.40 9.71
N ASP A 106 -11.88 8.72 9.76
CA ASP A 106 -12.83 9.48 10.60
C ASP A 106 -14.30 9.10 10.36
N THR A 107 -14.61 8.69 9.14
CA THR A 107 -15.96 8.26 8.74
C THR A 107 -16.34 6.89 9.29
N HIS A 108 -15.41 6.15 9.88
CA HIS A 108 -15.66 4.80 10.37
C HIS A 108 -16.44 4.84 11.70
N PRO A 109 -17.50 4.02 11.87
CA PRO A 109 -18.36 4.06 13.07
C PRO A 109 -17.64 3.67 14.37
N ALA A 110 -16.49 3.01 14.31
CA ALA A 110 -15.68 2.64 15.48
C ALA A 110 -14.66 3.72 15.86
N MET A 111 -14.47 4.76 15.04
CA MET A 111 -13.48 5.79 15.28
C MET A 111 -13.99 6.79 16.31
N GLU A 112 -13.30 6.89 17.44
CA GLU A 112 -13.66 7.77 18.56
C GLU A 112 -12.56 8.80 18.85
N ASP A 113 -11.29 8.48 18.54
CA ASP A 113 -10.13 9.30 18.87
C ASP A 113 -9.17 9.43 17.69
N THR A 114 -9.29 10.56 16.99
CA THR A 114 -8.47 10.86 15.81
C THR A 114 -7.00 11.12 16.17
N ILE A 115 -6.70 11.65 17.34
CA ILE A 115 -5.33 11.91 17.80
C ILE A 115 -4.60 10.58 18.01
N ARG A 116 -5.27 9.65 18.67
CA ARG A 116 -4.75 8.30 18.88
C ARG A 116 -4.55 7.56 17.55
N ARG A 117 -5.46 7.72 16.60
CA ARG A 117 -5.33 7.16 15.25
C ARG A 117 -4.07 7.69 14.56
N ASP A 118 -3.88 9.00 14.54
CA ASP A 118 -2.77 9.63 13.84
C ASP A 118 -1.42 9.18 14.42
N GLU A 119 -1.34 9.07 15.74
CA GLU A 119 -0.16 8.53 16.42
C GLU A 119 0.07 7.04 16.10
N ALA A 120 -0.98 6.23 16.07
CA ALA A 120 -0.89 4.81 15.74
C ALA A 120 -0.47 4.58 14.30
N ARG A 121 -1.04 5.33 13.35
CA ARG A 121 -0.65 5.30 11.95
C ARG A 121 0.80 5.73 11.77
N LYS A 122 1.22 6.81 12.41
CA LYS A 122 2.61 7.28 12.37
C LYS A 122 3.58 6.17 12.81
N ARG A 123 3.32 5.53 13.94
CA ARG A 123 4.16 4.42 14.44
C ARG A 123 4.19 3.23 13.48
N LEU A 124 3.05 2.90 12.86
CA LEU A 124 2.98 1.85 11.84
C LEU A 124 3.84 2.21 10.62
N TYR A 125 3.79 3.44 10.15
CA TYR A 125 4.57 3.90 9.00
C TYR A 125 6.07 3.92 9.30
N GLU A 126 6.47 4.38 10.46
CA GLU A 126 7.85 4.33 10.93
C GLU A 126 8.37 2.88 11.00
N ALA A 127 7.56 1.94 11.47
CA ALA A 127 7.92 0.52 11.51
C ALA A 127 8.05 -0.09 10.11
N LEU A 128 7.11 0.19 9.20
CA LEU A 128 7.17 -0.26 7.80
C LEU A 128 8.39 0.30 7.10
N GLN A 129 8.72 1.56 7.33
CA GLN A 129 9.89 2.20 6.78
C GLN A 129 11.19 1.60 7.33
N ALA A 130 11.27 1.36 8.64
CA ALA A 130 12.43 0.73 9.25
C ALA A 130 12.71 -0.65 8.65
N VAL A 131 11.65 -1.45 8.42
CA VAL A 131 11.76 -2.75 7.74
C VAL A 131 12.23 -2.59 6.29
N HIS A 132 11.66 -1.62 5.57
CA HIS A 132 12.06 -1.36 4.18
C HIS A 132 13.51 -0.91 4.06
N MET A 133 13.98 -0.05 4.97
CA MET A 133 15.36 0.45 4.97
C MET A 133 16.37 -0.59 5.45
N SER A 134 15.97 -1.53 6.30
CA SER A 134 16.86 -2.60 6.80
C SER A 134 17.02 -3.76 5.81
N GLY A 135 16.17 -3.84 4.78
CA GLY A 135 16.15 -4.90 3.80
C GLY A 135 16.72 -4.47 2.44
N GLU A 136 17.39 -5.39 1.76
CA GLU A 136 17.80 -5.22 0.37
C GLU A 136 16.65 -5.48 -0.62
N VAL A 137 15.47 -5.85 -0.10
CA VAL A 137 14.31 -6.27 -0.89
C VAL A 137 13.32 -5.13 -1.02
N HIS A 138 13.02 -4.74 -2.24
CA HIS A 138 11.95 -3.79 -2.52
C HIS A 138 10.59 -4.43 -2.27
N ILE A 139 9.83 -3.84 -1.36
CA ILE A 139 8.46 -4.28 -1.06
C ILE A 139 7.56 -3.96 -2.26
N THR A 140 6.92 -4.97 -2.81
CA THR A 140 5.92 -4.77 -3.86
C THR A 140 4.58 -4.31 -3.27
N MET A 141 3.73 -3.69 -4.11
CA MET A 141 2.37 -3.29 -3.71
C MET A 141 1.55 -4.47 -3.16
N ARG A 142 1.73 -5.66 -3.72
CA ARG A 142 1.03 -6.87 -3.26
C ARG A 142 1.45 -7.26 -1.85
N GLU A 143 2.75 -7.23 -1.58
CA GLU A 143 3.30 -7.58 -0.26
C GLU A 143 2.93 -6.55 0.80
N LEU A 144 3.03 -5.26 0.48
CA LEU A 144 2.60 -4.18 1.36
C LEU A 144 1.11 -4.31 1.72
N ARG A 145 0.26 -4.53 0.71
CA ARG A 145 -1.18 -4.72 0.94
C ARG A 145 -1.45 -5.96 1.79
N ALA A 146 -0.77 -7.07 1.53
CA ALA A 146 -0.94 -8.30 2.31
C ALA A 146 -0.49 -8.10 3.76
N ALA A 147 0.63 -7.42 3.99
CA ALA A 147 1.11 -7.09 5.32
C ALA A 147 0.13 -6.19 6.08
N LEU A 148 -0.38 -5.13 5.44
CA LEU A 148 -1.38 -4.26 6.04
C LEU A 148 -2.68 -5.00 6.37
N VAL A 149 -3.19 -5.84 5.46
CA VAL A 149 -4.38 -6.65 5.74
C VAL A 149 -4.15 -7.56 6.94
N TYR A 150 -3.00 -8.20 7.02
CA TYR A 150 -2.65 -9.05 8.16
C TYR A 150 -2.56 -8.26 9.48
N ILE A 151 -1.92 -7.11 9.47
CA ILE A 151 -1.76 -6.23 10.65
C ILE A 151 -3.12 -5.69 11.12
N LEU A 152 -3.94 -5.21 10.19
CA LEU A 152 -5.18 -4.49 10.50
C LEU A 152 -6.37 -5.42 10.78
N PHE A 153 -6.43 -6.59 10.13
CA PHE A 153 -7.58 -7.49 10.21
C PHE A 153 -7.23 -8.88 10.78
N GLY A 154 -5.95 -9.22 10.86
CA GLY A 154 -5.51 -10.53 11.33
C GLY A 154 -5.81 -11.64 10.33
N VAL A 155 -5.92 -12.87 10.84
CA VAL A 155 -6.17 -14.09 10.05
C VAL A 155 -7.59 -14.62 10.20
N HIS A 156 -8.34 -14.11 11.16
CA HIS A 156 -9.65 -14.63 11.51
C HIS A 156 -10.76 -13.94 10.71
N ARG A 157 -11.79 -14.71 10.41
CA ARG A 157 -12.99 -14.20 9.73
C ARG A 157 -13.98 -13.67 10.76
N CYS A 158 -14.82 -12.73 10.36
CA CYS A 158 -15.88 -12.19 11.21
C CYS A 158 -16.78 -13.27 11.82
N SER A 159 -17.15 -14.31 11.04
CA SER A 159 -17.96 -15.44 11.50
C SER A 159 -17.34 -16.17 12.70
N GLU A 160 -16.03 -16.32 12.75
CA GLU A 160 -15.35 -17.06 13.82
C GLU A 160 -15.50 -16.37 15.18
N TYR A 161 -15.65 -15.03 15.20
CA TYR A 161 -15.93 -14.30 16.44
C TYR A 161 -17.37 -14.50 16.94
N HIS A 162 -18.32 -14.83 16.06
CA HIS A 162 -19.70 -15.12 16.43
C HIS A 162 -19.84 -16.52 17.02
N ASP A 163 -19.15 -17.50 16.44
CA ASP A 163 -19.30 -18.91 16.80
C ASP A 163 -18.58 -19.24 18.11
N GLY A 164 -17.88 -18.29 18.72
CA GLY A 164 -17.19 -18.46 19.99
C GLY A 164 -15.91 -19.28 19.92
N ASP A 165 -15.48 -19.68 18.72
CA ASP A 165 -14.28 -20.49 18.50
C ASP A 165 -12.98 -19.70 18.82
N ILE A 166 -13.06 -18.38 18.83
CA ILE A 166 -11.96 -17.52 19.24
C ILE A 166 -12.20 -17.04 20.66
N ILE A 167 -11.70 -17.79 21.62
CA ILE A 167 -11.51 -17.27 22.97
C ILE A 167 -10.44 -16.20 22.85
N ALA A 168 -10.82 -14.94 23.07
CA ALA A 168 -9.87 -13.84 23.17
C ALA A 168 -8.82 -14.24 24.21
N ARG A 169 -7.63 -14.62 23.75
CA ARG A 169 -6.50 -14.80 24.67
C ARG A 169 -6.16 -13.43 25.23
N PRO A 170 -6.04 -13.30 26.55
CA PRO A 170 -5.71 -12.06 27.20
C PRO A 170 -4.37 -11.51 26.74
#